data_10c67684ca71ed06bf5ebd44fb71d224
#
_entry.id   10c67684ca71ed06bf5ebd44fb71d224
#
_cell.length_a   1.000
_cell.length_b   1.000
_cell.length_c   1.000
_cell.angle_alpha   90.00
_cell.angle_beta   90.00
_cell.angle_gamma   90.00
#
_symmetry.space_group_name_H-M   'P 1'
#
loop_
_entity.id
_entity.type
_entity.pdbx_description
1 polymer ?
#
loop_
_entity_poly.entity_id
_entity_poly.type
_entity_poly.pdbx_seq_one_letter_code
_entity_poly.pdbx_strand_id
1 'polypeptide(L)'
;MGYRNMQECVADLEKRGMLIRVDHPLDPYLEIGAVQRRVCARKGPALLFTRPAGCHFPMLGNLFGTLERTRFIFRDTIETIRRLVELKINPALLLKKPSDILKLPFSAINLFPLTLRNAPVLECRTTLSALPRLVSWPEDGGAFITLPQIYTESPSTPGYGSSNLGMYRIQISGNSYLTDKQAGIHYQIQRGIGVHHAEAVARGESLRVNVFVGGSPSMTLAAVMPLPEGMPELSFAGLLGGRRIRMTRPGGAMLPVAAEADFCICGVINPSKTLPEGPFGDHLGYYSLRHDFPFMEVEAVYHRRDAIWPFTTVGRPPQEDTAFGEFIHELTAPLIPSVIPGVKEVHAVDAAGVHPLLLAIASERYTPYLPERKPQELLTIANALLGEGQLSLAKYLFIAASEDAPPLFARNVEEFLIHIIERVDWQRDIHFQTATTIDTLDYSGNGLNQGSKAIIAAAGPSRRRVATVIVPGMEYPEGFGEARVALPGVIALKGPVSSQKRGESDPLLDEFCRFYETRNFFDGFPLVVICDDPAFVASRLDNFLWVTFTRSNPSTDVYGVKSEIRGKHWGCGGALVIDARKKPFHAPVLENDPEVERRIDALGVKGGALYGLV
;
A
#
# COMPACT_ATOMS: atom_id res chain seq x y z
N MET A 1 12.06 25.30 8.48
CA MET A 1 10.61 25.19 8.27
C MET A 1 10.38 24.46 6.97
N GLY A 2 9.45 23.51 6.94
CA GLY A 2 9.12 22.79 5.72
C GLY A 2 8.51 23.68 4.62
N TYR A 3 8.30 23.10 3.45
CA TYR A 3 7.81 23.82 2.27
C TYR A 3 6.35 24.24 2.41
N ARG A 4 6.05 25.45 1.96
CA ARG A 4 4.71 26.00 1.95
C ARG A 4 3.85 25.36 0.84
N ASN A 5 4.47 25.17 -0.31
CA ASN A 5 3.83 24.72 -1.54
C ASN A 5 4.78 23.86 -2.38
N MET A 6 4.29 23.36 -3.48
CA MET A 6 5.06 22.50 -4.39
C MET A 6 6.21 23.23 -5.07
N GLN A 7 6.03 24.51 -5.40
CA GLN A 7 7.05 25.33 -6.08
C GLN A 7 8.29 25.52 -5.22
N GLU A 8 8.13 25.77 -3.91
CA GLU A 8 9.27 25.83 -2.97
C GLU A 8 10.01 24.49 -2.88
N CYS A 9 9.26 23.38 -2.86
CA CYS A 9 9.83 22.03 -2.83
C CYS A 9 10.63 21.72 -4.11
N VAL A 10 10.03 21.94 -5.27
CA VAL A 10 10.65 21.73 -6.58
C VAL A 10 11.95 22.54 -6.70
N ALA A 11 11.92 23.82 -6.36
CA ALA A 11 13.09 24.70 -6.45
C ALA A 11 14.26 24.23 -5.55
N ASP A 12 13.98 23.74 -4.34
CA ASP A 12 15.01 23.23 -3.44
C ASP A 12 15.55 21.86 -3.89
N LEU A 13 14.69 20.94 -4.34
CA LEU A 13 15.12 19.64 -4.89
C LEU A 13 15.98 19.82 -6.15
N GLU A 14 15.61 20.74 -7.04
CA GLU A 14 16.38 21.06 -8.25
C GLU A 14 17.75 21.60 -7.89
N LYS A 15 17.82 22.58 -6.96
CA LYS A 15 19.09 23.15 -6.47
C LYS A 15 20.01 22.10 -5.86
N ARG A 16 19.48 21.01 -5.32
CA ARG A 16 20.21 19.91 -4.71
C ARG A 16 20.52 18.76 -5.67
N GLY A 17 20.11 18.87 -6.93
CA GLY A 17 20.27 17.78 -7.91
C GLY A 17 19.40 16.56 -7.65
N MET A 18 18.36 16.68 -6.82
CA MET A 18 17.40 15.62 -6.50
C MET A 18 16.17 15.62 -7.43
N LEU A 19 16.09 16.60 -8.34
CA LEU A 19 15.05 16.75 -9.34
C LEU A 19 15.67 17.10 -10.69
N ILE A 20 15.11 16.52 -11.75
CA ILE A 20 15.50 16.80 -13.14
C ILE A 20 14.27 17.28 -13.92
N ARG A 21 14.45 18.33 -14.75
CA ARG A 21 13.46 18.79 -15.73
C ARG A 21 13.53 17.95 -16.99
N VAL A 22 12.38 17.52 -17.45
CA VAL A 22 12.20 16.81 -18.72
C VAL A 22 11.45 17.73 -19.67
N ASP A 23 12.21 18.40 -20.57
CA ASP A 23 11.66 19.37 -21.52
C ASP A 23 11.18 18.72 -22.82
N HIS A 24 11.48 17.43 -23.03
CA HIS A 24 10.97 16.67 -24.15
C HIS A 24 9.46 16.45 -24.01
N PRO A 25 8.65 16.76 -25.03
CA PRO A 25 7.23 16.50 -24.99
C PRO A 25 6.94 15.01 -24.84
N LEU A 26 6.17 14.64 -23.81
CA LEU A 26 5.73 13.25 -23.55
C LEU A 26 4.22 13.25 -23.30
N ASP A 27 3.55 12.18 -23.71
CA ASP A 27 2.12 12.03 -23.53
C ASP A 27 1.80 11.55 -22.10
N PRO A 28 0.87 12.22 -21.36
CA PRO A 28 0.32 11.69 -20.13
C PRO A 28 -0.39 10.34 -20.33
N TYR A 29 -0.78 10.00 -21.54
CA TYR A 29 -1.26 8.68 -21.91
C TYR A 29 -0.08 7.72 -22.07
N LEU A 30 0.16 6.89 -21.07
CA LEU A 30 1.16 5.83 -20.92
C LEU A 30 2.63 6.27 -20.86
N GLU A 31 3.10 7.26 -21.66
CA GLU A 31 4.54 7.58 -21.78
C GLU A 31 5.12 8.17 -20.48
N ILE A 32 4.48 9.21 -19.93
CA ILE A 32 4.94 9.85 -18.68
C ILE A 32 4.97 8.82 -17.53
N GLY A 33 3.95 7.95 -17.45
CA GLY A 33 3.89 6.85 -16.49
C GLY A 33 5.03 5.84 -16.67
N ALA A 34 5.33 5.45 -17.93
CA ALA A 34 6.42 4.52 -18.23
C ALA A 34 7.79 5.08 -17.83
N VAL A 35 8.04 6.37 -18.11
CA VAL A 35 9.28 7.05 -17.69
C VAL A 35 9.39 7.07 -16.16
N GLN A 36 8.32 7.44 -15.45
CA GLN A 36 8.33 7.47 -13.99
C GLN A 36 8.61 6.10 -13.39
N ARG A 37 7.95 5.03 -13.85
CA ARG A 37 8.20 3.65 -13.37
C ARG A 37 9.66 3.25 -13.51
N ARG A 38 10.27 3.49 -14.67
CA ARG A 38 11.68 3.16 -14.92
C ARG A 38 12.64 3.92 -14.00
N VAL A 39 12.40 5.22 -13.82
CA VAL A 39 13.21 6.06 -12.93
C VAL A 39 13.03 5.66 -11.47
N CYS A 40 11.82 5.40 -11.03
CA CYS A 40 11.52 4.93 -9.68
C CYS A 40 12.20 3.59 -9.38
N ALA A 41 12.11 2.61 -10.29
CA ALA A 41 12.76 1.29 -10.15
C ALA A 41 14.29 1.38 -9.98
N ARG A 42 14.92 2.43 -10.55
CA ARG A 42 16.36 2.72 -10.41
C ARG A 42 16.69 3.63 -9.23
N LYS A 43 15.70 3.97 -8.38
CA LYS A 43 15.84 4.94 -7.28
C LYS A 43 16.35 6.30 -7.76
N GLY A 44 15.91 6.72 -8.95
CA GLY A 44 16.33 7.94 -9.60
C GLY A 44 15.71 9.21 -9.01
N PRO A 45 16.00 10.39 -9.63
CA PRO A 45 15.53 11.70 -9.16
C PRO A 45 14.02 11.87 -9.29
N ALA A 46 13.45 12.93 -8.67
CA ALA A 46 12.14 13.45 -9.01
C ALA A 46 12.18 14.02 -10.44
N LEU A 47 11.05 13.96 -11.15
CA LEU A 47 10.93 14.35 -12.55
C LEU A 47 9.90 15.46 -12.70
N LEU A 48 10.31 16.61 -13.23
CA LEU A 48 9.39 17.67 -13.62
C LEU A 48 9.25 17.70 -15.15
N PHE A 49 8.16 17.13 -15.66
CA PHE A 49 7.79 17.17 -17.07
C PHE A 49 7.21 18.56 -17.38
N THR A 50 7.98 19.38 -18.09
CA THR A 50 7.62 20.80 -18.34
C THR A 50 6.67 20.98 -19.52
N ARG A 51 6.59 19.97 -20.41
CA ARG A 51 5.80 20.02 -21.66
C ARG A 51 4.99 18.73 -21.87
N PRO A 52 4.05 18.37 -20.95
CA PRO A 52 3.18 17.23 -21.21
C PRO A 52 2.29 17.51 -22.43
N ALA A 53 2.13 16.51 -23.30
CA ALA A 53 1.33 16.67 -24.51
C ALA A 53 -0.15 16.92 -24.17
N GLY A 54 -0.79 17.83 -24.90
CA GLY A 54 -2.21 18.13 -24.71
C GLY A 54 -2.57 18.87 -23.42
N CYS A 55 -1.58 19.30 -22.62
CA CYS A 55 -1.79 19.99 -21.36
C CYS A 55 -0.79 21.13 -21.15
N HIS A 56 -1.23 22.21 -20.49
CA HIS A 56 -0.37 23.38 -20.18
C HIS A 56 0.29 23.29 -18.79
N PHE A 57 -0.17 22.40 -17.94
CA PHE A 57 0.34 22.29 -16.57
C PHE A 57 1.53 21.32 -16.52
N PRO A 58 2.68 21.75 -15.97
CA PRO A 58 3.80 20.83 -15.75
C PRO A 58 3.41 19.71 -14.78
N MET A 59 3.93 18.50 -15.02
CA MET A 59 3.65 17.33 -14.20
C MET A 59 4.89 16.91 -13.40
N LEU A 60 4.70 16.62 -12.11
CA LEU A 60 5.76 16.24 -11.17
C LEU A 60 5.57 14.80 -10.72
N GLY A 61 6.45 13.91 -11.16
CA GLY A 61 6.45 12.49 -10.77
C GLY A 61 7.65 12.12 -9.92
N ASN A 62 7.57 10.96 -9.28
CA ASN A 62 8.64 10.40 -8.46
C ASN A 62 9.12 11.33 -7.33
N LEU A 63 8.23 12.16 -6.79
CA LEU A 63 8.57 13.11 -5.73
C LEU A 63 9.07 12.41 -4.47
N PHE A 64 8.38 11.36 -4.05
CA PHE A 64 8.70 10.57 -2.85
C PHE A 64 9.40 9.25 -3.16
N GLY A 65 9.84 9.01 -4.38
CA GLY A 65 10.32 7.72 -4.87
C GLY A 65 11.64 7.21 -4.27
N THR A 66 12.24 7.93 -3.31
CA THR A 66 13.35 7.42 -2.49
C THR A 66 13.21 7.88 -1.05
N LEU A 67 13.52 7.00 -0.09
CA LEU A 67 13.50 7.33 1.34
C LEU A 67 14.42 8.51 1.68
N GLU A 68 15.60 8.60 1.04
CA GLU A 68 16.54 9.71 1.21
C GLU A 68 15.90 11.05 0.83
N ARG A 69 15.26 11.13 -0.34
CA ARG A 69 14.58 12.35 -0.79
C ARG A 69 13.38 12.69 0.09
N THR A 70 12.62 11.70 0.54
CA THR A 70 11.51 11.90 1.47
C THR A 70 11.99 12.45 2.81
N ARG A 71 13.07 11.89 3.37
CA ARG A 71 13.73 12.46 4.58
C ARG A 71 14.25 13.87 4.34
N PHE A 72 14.81 14.15 3.17
CA PHE A 72 15.28 15.49 2.82
C PHE A 72 14.12 16.49 2.77
N ILE A 73 12.97 16.12 2.19
CA ILE A 73 11.77 16.96 2.15
C ILE A 73 11.33 17.36 3.57
N PHE A 74 11.39 16.44 4.53
CA PHE A 74 10.95 16.66 5.92
C PHE A 74 12.09 16.88 6.92
N ARG A 75 13.33 17.14 6.46
CA ARG A 75 14.54 17.24 7.30
C ARG A 75 14.43 18.20 8.48
N ASP A 76 13.64 19.28 8.33
CA ASP A 76 13.49 20.30 9.38
C ASP A 76 12.53 19.87 10.50
N THR A 77 11.70 18.85 10.29
CA THR A 77 10.58 18.51 11.18
C THR A 77 10.60 17.07 11.66
N ILE A 78 11.30 16.17 10.97
CA ILE A 78 11.33 14.73 11.28
C ILE A 78 11.75 14.47 12.75
N GLU A 79 12.75 15.16 13.25
CA GLU A 79 13.21 15.00 14.64
C GLU A 79 12.16 15.48 15.65
N THR A 80 11.41 16.53 15.31
CA THR A 80 10.30 17.01 16.14
C THR A 80 9.19 15.98 16.22
N ILE A 81 8.84 15.36 15.07
CA ILE A 81 7.82 14.29 15.01
C ILE A 81 8.27 13.06 15.83
N ARG A 82 9.50 12.59 15.63
CA ARG A 82 10.07 11.48 16.40
C ARG A 82 9.98 11.73 17.91
N ARG A 83 10.34 12.93 18.37
CA ARG A 83 10.23 13.30 19.77
C ARG A 83 8.81 13.31 20.29
N LEU A 84 7.83 13.80 19.50
CA LEU A 84 6.42 13.77 19.88
C LEU A 84 5.92 12.32 20.02
N VAL A 85 6.36 11.44 19.13
CA VAL A 85 6.10 9.99 19.22
C VAL A 85 6.72 9.40 20.49
N GLU A 86 8.00 9.69 20.78
CA GLU A 86 8.68 9.23 22.01
C GLU A 86 7.99 9.72 23.29
N LEU A 87 7.54 10.98 23.31
CA LEU A 87 6.82 11.56 24.44
C LEU A 87 5.44 10.93 24.64
N LYS A 88 4.76 10.54 23.57
CA LYS A 88 3.50 9.79 23.66
C LYS A 88 3.72 8.42 24.29
N ILE A 89 4.84 7.75 23.95
CA ILE A 89 5.21 6.43 24.50
C ILE A 89 5.63 6.53 25.95
N ASN A 90 6.44 7.53 26.28
CA ASN A 90 7.01 7.71 27.63
C ASN A 90 6.96 9.19 28.05
N PRO A 91 5.85 9.65 28.64
CA PRO A 91 5.69 11.03 29.11
C PRO A 91 6.74 11.45 30.17
N ALA A 92 7.34 10.49 30.87
CA ALA A 92 8.39 10.78 31.89
C ALA A 92 9.68 11.35 31.28
N LEU A 93 9.88 11.22 29.95
CA LEU A 93 11.00 11.86 29.25
C LEU A 93 10.95 13.39 29.32
N LEU A 94 9.77 14.00 29.52
CA LEU A 94 9.63 15.43 29.77
C LEU A 94 10.39 15.89 31.00
N LEU A 95 10.45 15.06 32.03
CA LEU A 95 11.16 15.37 33.28
C LEU A 95 12.70 15.33 33.10
N LYS A 96 13.19 14.56 32.11
CA LYS A 96 14.64 14.41 31.86
C LYS A 96 15.22 15.51 30.97
N LYS A 97 14.40 16.19 30.14
CA LYS A 97 14.83 17.27 29.25
C LYS A 97 13.82 18.43 29.25
N PRO A 98 13.87 19.32 30.26
CA PRO A 98 12.92 20.43 30.38
C PRO A 98 12.99 21.45 29.20
N SER A 99 14.12 21.50 28.47
CA SER A 99 14.24 22.35 27.27
C SER A 99 13.27 21.93 26.14
N ASP A 100 12.82 20.70 26.12
CA ASP A 100 11.87 20.22 25.13
C ASP A 100 10.45 20.74 25.42
N ILE A 101 10.11 20.96 26.69
CA ILE A 101 8.86 21.57 27.14
C ILE A 101 8.68 22.98 26.54
N LEU A 102 9.77 23.75 26.43
CA LEU A 102 9.74 25.12 25.88
C LEU A 102 9.49 25.18 24.38
N LYS A 103 9.82 24.11 23.63
CA LYS A 103 9.62 24.04 22.18
C LYS A 103 8.26 23.47 21.77
N LEU A 104 7.63 22.66 22.64
CA LEU A 104 6.32 22.02 22.40
C LEU A 104 5.21 23.03 22.06
N PRO A 105 5.04 24.16 22.77
CA PRO A 105 3.99 25.14 22.46
C PRO A 105 4.13 25.74 21.06
N PHE A 106 5.36 25.98 20.59
CA PHE A 106 5.60 26.51 19.24
C PHE A 106 5.27 25.51 18.13
N SER A 107 5.45 24.22 18.39
CA SER A 107 5.04 23.17 17.43
C SER A 107 3.53 22.91 17.50
N ALA A 108 2.92 22.99 18.68
CA ALA A 108 1.50 22.78 18.88
C ALA A 108 0.61 23.81 18.15
N ILE A 109 1.09 25.03 17.94
CA ILE A 109 0.35 26.04 17.17
C ILE A 109 0.11 25.60 15.72
N ASN A 110 0.99 24.73 15.17
CA ASN A 110 0.89 24.22 13.80
C ASN A 110 -0.23 23.19 13.63
N LEU A 111 -0.77 22.64 14.72
CA LEU A 111 -1.94 21.78 14.70
C LEU A 111 -3.22 22.48 14.20
N PHE A 112 -3.26 23.81 14.32
CA PHE A 112 -4.45 24.58 14.01
C PHE A 112 -4.30 25.29 12.66
N PRO A 113 -5.20 25.06 11.68
CA PRO A 113 -5.15 25.75 10.41
C PRO A 113 -5.30 27.26 10.56
N LEU A 114 -4.81 28.01 9.57
CA LEU A 114 -4.91 29.47 9.49
C LEU A 114 -5.85 29.84 8.36
N THR A 115 -6.93 30.55 8.68
CA THR A 115 -7.86 31.05 7.67
C THR A 115 -7.32 32.32 7.00
N LEU A 116 -7.29 32.34 5.65
CA LEU A 116 -6.92 33.46 4.82
C LEU A 116 -8.13 33.99 4.03
N ARG A 117 -8.13 35.27 3.71
CA ARG A 117 -9.16 35.89 2.83
C ARG A 117 -8.88 35.62 1.36
N ASN A 118 -7.64 35.76 0.94
CA ASN A 118 -7.18 35.55 -0.43
C ASN A 118 -6.22 34.35 -0.47
N ALA A 119 -6.28 33.56 -1.54
CA ALA A 119 -5.49 32.34 -1.66
C ALA A 119 -5.05 32.08 -3.11
N PRO A 120 -3.79 31.66 -3.33
CA PRO A 120 -3.27 31.36 -4.66
C PRO A 120 -4.13 30.37 -5.44
N VAL A 121 -4.65 29.33 -4.78
CA VAL A 121 -5.51 28.31 -5.42
C VAL A 121 -6.77 28.87 -6.09
N LEU A 122 -7.24 30.07 -5.66
CA LEU A 122 -8.45 30.71 -6.21
C LEU A 122 -8.16 31.71 -7.33
N GLU A 123 -6.89 31.87 -7.76
CA GLU A 123 -6.51 32.85 -8.78
C GLU A 123 -7.10 32.58 -10.15
N CYS A 124 -7.24 31.30 -10.52
CA CYS A 124 -7.74 30.89 -11.83
C CYS A 124 -8.84 29.82 -11.68
N ARG A 125 -9.69 29.73 -12.72
CA ARG A 125 -10.69 28.67 -12.88
C ARG A 125 -10.42 27.91 -14.17
N THR A 126 -10.75 26.60 -14.17
CA THR A 126 -10.61 25.70 -15.31
C THR A 126 -11.73 24.65 -15.30
N THR A 127 -11.60 23.64 -16.13
CA THR A 127 -12.50 22.48 -16.22
C THR A 127 -11.72 21.17 -15.99
N LEU A 128 -12.40 20.06 -15.73
CA LEU A 128 -11.74 18.75 -15.59
C LEU A 128 -11.00 18.34 -16.87
N SER A 129 -11.57 18.64 -18.02
CA SER A 129 -11.00 18.28 -19.34
C SER A 129 -9.70 19.02 -19.67
N ALA A 130 -9.43 20.17 -19.00
CA ALA A 130 -8.20 20.92 -19.17
C ALA A 130 -7.06 20.45 -18.24
N LEU A 131 -7.35 19.57 -17.26
CA LEU A 131 -6.35 18.98 -16.35
C LEU A 131 -5.50 17.92 -17.07
N PRO A 132 -4.30 17.59 -16.56
CA PRO A 132 -3.49 16.50 -17.08
C PRO A 132 -4.26 15.18 -17.09
N ARG A 133 -4.37 14.55 -18.24
CA ARG A 133 -5.14 13.31 -18.44
C ARG A 133 -4.25 12.09 -18.28
N LEU A 134 -3.77 11.86 -17.07
CA LEU A 134 -2.88 10.75 -16.78
C LEU A 134 -3.61 9.39 -16.92
N VAL A 135 -3.14 8.56 -17.84
CA VAL A 135 -3.47 7.15 -17.99
C VAL A 135 -2.16 6.39 -17.84
N SER A 136 -2.05 5.53 -16.83
CA SER A 136 -0.78 4.87 -16.47
C SER A 136 -0.63 3.49 -17.09
N TRP A 137 -1.73 2.80 -17.36
CA TRP A 137 -1.76 1.43 -17.87
C TRP A 137 -2.75 1.29 -19.04
N PRO A 138 -2.49 0.36 -19.98
CA PRO A 138 -3.30 0.24 -21.20
C PRO A 138 -4.80 0.03 -21.00
N GLU A 139 -5.19 -0.70 -19.92
CA GLU A 139 -6.59 -1.01 -19.64
C GLU A 139 -7.21 -0.09 -18.59
N ASP A 140 -6.53 1.00 -18.18
CA ASP A 140 -7.14 2.00 -17.30
C ASP A 140 -8.44 2.54 -17.94
N GLY A 141 -9.51 2.63 -17.16
CA GLY A 141 -10.83 3.04 -17.61
C GLY A 141 -10.95 4.51 -18.00
N GLY A 142 -9.85 5.25 -17.98
CA GLY A 142 -9.74 6.66 -18.30
C GLY A 142 -8.59 7.34 -17.57
N ALA A 143 -8.63 8.67 -17.47
CA ALA A 143 -7.61 9.42 -16.77
C ALA A 143 -7.90 9.52 -15.26
N PHE A 144 -6.84 9.40 -14.45
CA PHE A 144 -6.91 9.42 -13.00
C PHE A 144 -6.05 10.49 -12.35
N ILE A 145 -6.51 11.01 -11.19
CA ILE A 145 -5.69 11.73 -10.23
C ILE A 145 -5.17 10.69 -9.24
N THR A 146 -3.85 10.54 -9.18
CA THR A 146 -3.19 9.47 -8.41
C THR A 146 -2.57 9.94 -7.09
N LEU A 147 -2.41 11.26 -6.88
CA LEU A 147 -2.00 11.88 -5.60
C LEU A 147 -3.01 12.93 -5.13
N PRO A 148 -4.32 12.64 -5.12
CA PRO A 148 -5.31 13.56 -4.61
C PRO A 148 -5.29 13.59 -3.08
N GLN A 149 -5.67 14.72 -2.51
CA GLN A 149 -5.86 14.92 -1.08
C GLN A 149 -7.33 15.32 -0.89
N ILE A 150 -8.16 14.38 -0.49
CA ILE A 150 -9.61 14.57 -0.44
C ILE A 150 -10.03 15.02 0.94
N TYR A 151 -10.61 16.21 1.00
CA TYR A 151 -11.07 16.86 2.22
C TYR A 151 -12.59 16.77 2.35
N THR A 152 -13.05 16.29 3.48
CA THR A 152 -14.46 16.29 3.89
C THR A 152 -14.58 16.68 5.36
N GLU A 153 -15.75 17.17 5.77
CA GLU A 153 -16.09 17.43 7.17
C GLU A 153 -17.28 16.55 7.55
N SER A 154 -17.36 16.11 8.82
CA SER A 154 -18.49 15.33 9.30
C SER A 154 -19.80 16.11 9.13
N PRO A 155 -20.83 15.56 8.48
CA PRO A 155 -22.15 16.21 8.41
C PRO A 155 -22.77 16.51 9.77
N SER A 156 -22.47 15.68 10.77
CA SER A 156 -23.02 15.82 12.13
C SER A 156 -22.32 16.93 12.93
N THR A 157 -21.00 17.09 12.76
CA THR A 157 -20.16 18.04 13.49
C THR A 157 -19.21 18.77 12.53
N PRO A 158 -19.70 19.69 11.68
CA PRO A 158 -18.86 20.36 10.70
C PRO A 158 -17.70 21.15 11.34
N GLY A 159 -16.57 21.15 10.67
CA GLY A 159 -15.38 21.89 11.09
C GLY A 159 -14.10 21.05 10.94
N TYR A 160 -12.95 21.73 10.97
CA TYR A 160 -11.66 21.06 10.77
C TYR A 160 -11.34 19.99 11.83
N GLY A 161 -11.88 20.15 13.05
CA GLY A 161 -11.65 19.20 14.17
C GLY A 161 -12.24 17.81 13.93
N SER A 162 -13.24 17.71 13.06
CA SER A 162 -13.89 16.49 12.60
C SER A 162 -13.76 16.30 11.10
N SER A 163 -12.70 16.85 10.52
CA SER A 163 -12.40 16.71 9.11
C SER A 163 -11.59 15.46 8.83
N ASN A 164 -11.70 14.94 7.60
CA ASN A 164 -10.86 13.92 7.03
C ASN A 164 -10.08 14.51 5.86
N LEU A 165 -8.80 14.17 5.75
CA LEU A 165 -7.97 14.42 4.59
C LEU A 165 -7.35 13.08 4.17
N GLY A 166 -7.90 12.44 3.13
CA GLY A 166 -7.46 11.12 2.71
C GLY A 166 -7.02 11.06 1.25
N MET A 167 -6.17 10.09 0.92
CA MET A 167 -5.76 9.83 -0.47
C MET A 167 -6.62 8.73 -1.06
N TYR A 168 -7.48 9.10 -1.99
CA TYR A 168 -8.41 8.20 -2.67
C TYR A 168 -8.40 8.54 -4.16
N ARG A 169 -8.16 7.59 -5.04
CA ARG A 169 -8.06 7.86 -6.49
C ARG A 169 -9.32 8.49 -7.06
N ILE A 170 -9.16 9.41 -7.99
CA ILE A 170 -10.24 10.11 -8.67
C ILE A 170 -10.16 9.83 -10.17
N GLN A 171 -11.23 9.30 -10.74
CA GLN A 171 -11.34 9.12 -12.19
C GLN A 171 -12.00 10.35 -12.82
N ILE A 172 -11.27 11.07 -13.67
CA ILE A 172 -11.74 12.35 -14.26
C ILE A 172 -12.24 12.21 -15.69
N SER A 173 -12.13 11.03 -16.30
CA SER A 173 -12.66 10.76 -17.64
C SER A 173 -12.92 9.28 -17.84
N GLY A 174 -13.58 8.92 -18.93
CA GLY A 174 -13.93 7.55 -19.27
C GLY A 174 -15.25 7.08 -18.64
N ASN A 175 -15.58 5.81 -18.80
CA ASN A 175 -16.85 5.22 -18.39
C ASN A 175 -18.07 6.07 -18.80
N SER A 176 -19.03 6.28 -17.90
CA SER A 176 -20.28 7.02 -18.16
C SER A 176 -20.27 8.43 -17.59
N TYR A 177 -19.11 8.96 -17.19
CA TYR A 177 -19.03 10.30 -16.59
C TYR A 177 -19.33 11.41 -17.58
N LEU A 178 -20.19 12.34 -17.19
CA LEU A 178 -20.44 13.56 -17.94
C LEU A 178 -19.20 14.46 -17.84
N THR A 179 -18.60 14.76 -19.02
CA THR A 179 -17.40 15.61 -19.13
C THR A 179 -17.60 16.93 -18.37
N ASP A 180 -16.59 17.33 -17.61
CA ASP A 180 -16.54 18.56 -16.81
C ASP A 180 -17.57 18.66 -15.67
N LYS A 181 -18.44 17.65 -15.51
CA LYS A 181 -19.49 17.66 -14.50
C LYS A 181 -19.40 16.52 -13.48
N GLN A 182 -18.73 15.44 -13.82
CA GLN A 182 -18.69 14.26 -12.98
C GLN A 182 -17.27 13.69 -12.90
N ALA A 183 -16.91 13.19 -11.73
CA ALA A 183 -15.66 12.46 -11.48
C ALA A 183 -15.94 11.27 -10.56
N GLY A 184 -15.40 10.11 -10.89
CA GLY A 184 -15.47 8.92 -10.04
C GLY A 184 -14.58 9.08 -8.82
N ILE A 185 -15.02 8.55 -7.68
CA ILE A 185 -14.24 8.52 -6.46
C ILE A 185 -14.25 7.11 -5.90
N HIS A 186 -13.06 6.54 -5.63
CA HIS A 186 -12.94 5.22 -5.05
C HIS A 186 -12.27 5.29 -3.67
N TYR A 187 -12.99 4.87 -2.63
CA TYR A 187 -12.50 4.79 -1.27
C TYR A 187 -12.97 3.51 -0.57
N GLN A 188 -12.22 3.06 0.41
CA GLN A 188 -12.60 1.94 1.27
C GLN A 188 -13.56 2.41 2.36
N ILE A 189 -14.55 1.57 2.72
CA ILE A 189 -15.60 1.87 3.71
C ILE A 189 -15.02 2.23 5.08
N GLN A 190 -13.88 1.69 5.43
CA GLN A 190 -13.20 1.90 6.72
C GLN A 190 -12.45 3.23 6.83
N ARG A 191 -12.41 4.04 5.77
CA ARG A 191 -11.72 5.33 5.75
C ARG A 191 -12.62 6.47 6.21
N GLY A 192 -12.03 7.55 6.71
CA GLY A 192 -12.78 8.70 7.24
C GLY A 192 -13.83 9.26 6.29
N ILE A 193 -13.57 9.32 4.98
CA ILE A 193 -14.59 9.71 3.99
C ILE A 193 -15.77 8.72 3.97
N GLY A 194 -15.54 7.42 4.15
CA GLY A 194 -16.60 6.41 4.22
C GLY A 194 -17.53 6.64 5.42
N VAL A 195 -16.97 7.02 6.56
CA VAL A 195 -17.73 7.39 7.76
C VAL A 195 -18.59 8.62 7.49
N HIS A 196 -17.99 9.72 6.94
CA HIS A 196 -18.74 10.93 6.60
C HIS A 196 -19.82 10.69 5.54
N HIS A 197 -19.55 9.81 4.56
CA HIS A 197 -20.56 9.45 3.57
C HIS A 197 -21.72 8.64 4.18
N ALA A 198 -21.42 7.69 5.07
CA ALA A 198 -22.45 6.95 5.81
C ALA A 198 -23.34 7.88 6.67
N GLU A 199 -22.73 8.89 7.34
CA GLU A 199 -23.48 9.91 8.08
C GLU A 199 -24.38 10.73 7.13
N ALA A 200 -23.86 11.16 5.98
CA ALA A 200 -24.64 11.90 4.99
C ALA A 200 -25.83 11.08 4.45
N VAL A 201 -25.59 9.79 4.13
CA VAL A 201 -26.66 8.85 3.70
C VAL A 201 -27.74 8.72 4.78
N ALA A 202 -27.35 8.53 6.05
CA ALA A 202 -28.29 8.42 7.16
C ALA A 202 -29.14 9.68 7.36
N ARG A 203 -28.62 10.84 6.99
CA ARG A 203 -29.31 12.15 7.06
C ARG A 203 -30.10 12.50 5.80
N GLY A 204 -29.91 11.73 4.71
CA GLY A 204 -30.48 12.04 3.40
C GLY A 204 -29.88 13.29 2.74
N GLU A 205 -28.63 13.65 3.11
CA GLU A 205 -27.91 14.83 2.66
C GLU A 205 -26.79 14.44 1.69
N SER A 206 -26.42 15.35 0.78
CA SER A 206 -25.22 15.20 -0.05
C SER A 206 -23.96 15.52 0.76
N LEU A 207 -22.91 14.69 0.61
CA LEU A 207 -21.62 14.96 1.21
C LEU A 207 -20.83 15.94 0.37
N ARG A 208 -20.47 17.09 0.93
CA ARG A 208 -19.53 18.02 0.28
C ARG A 208 -18.12 17.48 0.31
N VAL A 209 -17.40 17.69 -0.79
CA VAL A 209 -16.03 17.20 -0.97
C VAL A 209 -15.18 18.20 -1.74
N ASN A 210 -13.94 18.40 -1.29
CA ASN A 210 -12.89 19.09 -2.04
C ASN A 210 -11.75 18.12 -2.32
N VAL A 211 -11.27 18.09 -3.55
CA VAL A 211 -10.09 17.34 -3.98
C VAL A 211 -8.97 18.34 -4.20
N PHE A 212 -7.96 18.33 -3.33
CA PHE A 212 -6.74 19.10 -3.52
C PHE A 212 -5.72 18.27 -4.30
N VAL A 213 -4.96 18.93 -5.16
CA VAL A 213 -3.81 18.34 -5.85
C VAL A 213 -2.64 19.32 -5.68
N GLY A 214 -1.48 18.79 -5.28
CA GLY A 214 -0.32 19.64 -4.98
C GLY A 214 -0.40 20.37 -3.63
N GLY A 215 0.23 21.53 -3.54
CA GLY A 215 0.37 22.28 -2.30
C GLY A 215 1.57 21.85 -1.46
N SER A 216 1.45 21.87 -0.14
CA SER A 216 2.54 21.41 0.73
C SER A 216 2.74 19.90 0.64
N PRO A 217 3.98 19.39 0.44
CA PRO A 217 4.26 17.95 0.50
C PRO A 217 3.79 17.28 1.79
N SER A 218 3.70 18.03 2.90
CA SER A 218 3.20 17.50 4.17
C SER A 218 1.72 17.14 4.15
N MET A 219 0.91 17.79 3.32
CA MET A 219 -0.49 17.43 3.14
C MET A 219 -0.63 16.12 2.37
N THR A 220 0.20 15.93 1.32
CA THR A 220 0.22 14.68 0.55
C THR A 220 0.55 13.49 1.45
N LEU A 221 1.61 13.61 2.28
CA LEU A 221 1.99 12.54 3.19
C LEU A 221 0.96 12.34 4.32
N ALA A 222 0.40 13.42 4.88
CA ALA A 222 -0.64 13.33 5.91
C ALA A 222 -1.89 12.59 5.43
N ALA A 223 -2.27 12.73 4.15
CA ALA A 223 -3.43 12.08 3.56
C ALA A 223 -3.31 10.54 3.47
N VAL A 224 -2.11 9.97 3.62
CA VAL A 224 -1.87 8.50 3.65
C VAL A 224 -1.46 7.99 5.04
N MET A 225 -1.25 8.89 6.02
CA MET A 225 -0.84 8.49 7.37
C MET A 225 -1.94 7.74 8.12
N PRO A 226 -1.65 6.59 8.75
CA PRO A 226 -2.56 5.91 9.67
C PRO A 226 -2.54 6.63 11.02
N LEU A 227 -3.28 7.75 11.13
CA LEU A 227 -3.34 8.52 12.35
C LEU A 227 -4.29 7.90 13.38
N PRO A 228 -4.06 8.10 14.68
CA PRO A 228 -4.99 7.71 15.73
C PRO A 228 -6.34 8.41 15.55
N GLU A 229 -7.41 7.73 15.92
CA GLU A 229 -8.76 8.30 15.91
C GLU A 229 -8.82 9.62 16.71
N GLY A 230 -9.51 10.62 16.16
CA GLY A 230 -9.63 11.96 16.75
C GLY A 230 -8.49 12.94 16.44
N MET A 231 -7.47 12.53 15.67
CA MET A 231 -6.44 13.44 15.17
C MET A 231 -6.69 13.75 13.68
N PRO A 232 -7.16 14.95 13.31
CA PRO A 232 -7.33 15.30 11.90
C PRO A 232 -6.00 15.29 11.14
N GLU A 233 -5.98 14.70 9.94
CA GLU A 233 -4.79 14.66 9.08
C GLU A 233 -4.28 16.06 8.75
N LEU A 234 -5.19 17.04 8.64
CA LEU A 234 -4.83 18.44 8.41
C LEU A 234 -3.97 19.02 9.55
N SER A 235 -4.25 18.63 10.80
CA SER A 235 -3.44 19.00 11.96
C SER A 235 -2.06 18.35 11.92
N PHE A 236 -2.00 17.07 11.55
CA PHE A 236 -0.73 16.36 11.38
C PHE A 236 0.09 16.96 10.22
N ALA A 237 -0.55 17.34 9.11
CA ALA A 237 0.11 18.03 7.99
C ALA A 237 0.79 19.33 8.45
N GLY A 238 0.17 20.07 9.36
CA GLY A 238 0.75 21.26 9.95
C GLY A 238 1.98 20.97 10.81
N LEU A 239 1.94 19.92 11.64
CA LEU A 239 3.10 19.47 12.41
C LEU A 239 4.24 19.03 11.52
N LEU A 240 3.95 18.14 10.56
CA LEU A 240 4.92 17.60 9.63
C LEU A 240 5.54 18.68 8.73
N GLY A 241 4.75 19.66 8.32
CA GLY A 241 5.22 20.83 7.55
C GLY A 241 5.93 21.89 8.40
N GLY A 242 5.90 21.78 9.74
CA GLY A 242 6.47 22.77 10.64
C GLY A 242 5.85 24.16 10.51
N ARG A 243 4.61 24.23 9.99
CA ARG A 243 3.84 25.46 9.79
C ARG A 243 2.35 25.18 9.73
N ARG A 244 1.55 26.16 10.12
CA ARG A 244 0.09 26.09 10.04
C ARG A 244 -0.35 25.93 8.59
N ILE A 245 -1.24 24.94 8.32
CA ILE A 245 -1.88 24.82 7.01
C ILE A 245 -2.81 26.02 6.80
N ARG A 246 -2.68 26.65 5.64
CA ARG A 246 -3.48 27.82 5.28
C ARG A 246 -4.73 27.37 4.55
N MET A 247 -5.89 27.79 5.07
CA MET A 247 -7.19 27.47 4.48
C MET A 247 -7.89 28.78 4.07
N THR A 248 -8.77 28.71 3.08
CA THR A 248 -9.63 29.82 2.67
C THR A 248 -11.02 29.28 2.33
N ARG A 249 -12.02 30.17 2.29
CA ARG A 249 -13.37 29.80 1.85
C ARG A 249 -13.69 30.48 0.53
N PRO A 250 -14.03 29.72 -0.54
CA PRO A 250 -14.38 30.30 -1.85
C PRO A 250 -15.66 31.14 -1.84
N GLY A 251 -16.48 31.04 -0.81
CA GLY A 251 -17.79 31.67 -0.68
C GLY A 251 -18.94 30.67 -0.80
N GLY A 252 -20.16 31.12 -0.44
CA GLY A 252 -21.33 30.25 -0.44
C GLY A 252 -21.24 29.10 0.59
N ALA A 253 -21.85 27.95 0.27
CA ALA A 253 -21.87 26.77 1.11
C ALA A 253 -20.67 25.83 0.89
N MET A 254 -19.62 26.27 0.18
CA MET A 254 -18.45 25.41 -0.12
C MET A 254 -17.63 25.14 1.14
N LEU A 255 -17.00 23.95 1.19
CA LEU A 255 -16.00 23.62 2.20
C LEU A 255 -14.77 24.54 2.12
N PRO A 256 -14.01 24.71 3.22
CA PRO A 256 -12.71 25.35 3.16
C PRO A 256 -11.79 24.66 2.17
N VAL A 257 -10.98 25.43 1.44
CA VAL A 257 -9.98 24.94 0.51
C VAL A 257 -8.57 25.23 1.02
N ALA A 258 -7.62 24.34 0.74
CA ALA A 258 -6.22 24.56 1.05
C ALA A 258 -5.67 25.70 0.17
N ALA A 259 -5.28 26.80 0.80
CA ALA A 259 -4.91 28.04 0.11
C ALA A 259 -3.70 27.90 -0.82
N GLU A 260 -2.77 27.01 -0.47
CA GLU A 260 -1.52 26.78 -1.18
C GLU A 260 -1.59 25.55 -2.12
N ALA A 261 -2.74 24.87 -2.24
CA ALA A 261 -2.91 23.81 -3.20
C ALA A 261 -2.67 24.31 -4.63
N ASP A 262 -2.15 23.46 -5.49
CA ASP A 262 -1.98 23.79 -6.89
C ASP A 262 -3.32 23.78 -7.62
N PHE A 263 -4.16 22.78 -7.30
CA PHE A 263 -5.52 22.65 -7.82
C PHE A 263 -6.49 22.32 -6.69
N CYS A 264 -7.75 22.72 -6.88
CA CYS A 264 -8.87 22.33 -6.03
C CYS A 264 -10.10 22.05 -6.89
N ILE A 265 -10.63 20.83 -6.81
CA ILE A 265 -11.89 20.43 -7.43
C ILE A 265 -12.93 20.38 -6.32
N CYS A 266 -13.96 21.23 -6.41
CA CYS A 266 -15.03 21.33 -5.43
C CYS A 266 -16.29 20.65 -5.98
N GLY A 267 -17.00 19.89 -5.12
CA GLY A 267 -18.24 19.25 -5.52
C GLY A 267 -18.98 18.58 -4.39
N VAL A 268 -19.92 17.74 -4.77
CA VAL A 268 -20.79 17.00 -3.86
C VAL A 268 -20.91 15.53 -4.29
N ILE A 269 -21.01 14.63 -3.32
CA ILE A 269 -21.35 13.23 -3.52
C ILE A 269 -22.81 13.06 -3.14
N ASN A 270 -23.62 12.56 -4.07
CA ASN A 270 -25.01 12.25 -3.82
C ASN A 270 -25.10 10.94 -3.01
N PRO A 271 -25.89 10.88 -1.93
CA PRO A 271 -25.92 9.72 -1.02
C PRO A 271 -26.41 8.42 -1.65
N SER A 272 -27.15 8.49 -2.76
CA SER A 272 -27.83 7.33 -3.34
C SER A 272 -27.44 7.02 -4.80
N LYS A 273 -26.50 7.77 -5.39
CA LYS A 273 -26.11 7.59 -6.77
C LYS A 273 -24.72 6.98 -6.90
N THR A 274 -24.60 5.99 -7.79
CA THR A 274 -23.33 5.37 -8.18
C THR A 274 -23.16 5.37 -9.67
N LEU A 275 -21.91 5.33 -10.14
CA LEU A 275 -21.53 5.12 -11.54
C LEU A 275 -20.35 4.14 -11.58
N PRO A 276 -20.13 3.46 -12.73
CA PRO A 276 -18.96 2.61 -12.93
C PRO A 276 -17.65 3.39 -12.76
N GLU A 277 -16.73 2.90 -11.92
CA GLU A 277 -15.37 3.37 -11.72
C GLU A 277 -14.37 2.27 -12.07
N GLY A 278 -13.22 2.64 -12.61
CA GLY A 278 -12.20 1.70 -13.08
C GLY A 278 -12.42 1.22 -14.52
N PRO A 279 -11.64 0.22 -14.97
CA PRO A 279 -10.49 -0.37 -14.29
C PRO A 279 -9.38 0.63 -13.97
N PHE A 280 -8.53 0.28 -13.00
CA PHE A 280 -7.38 1.08 -12.62
C PHE A 280 -6.20 0.17 -12.25
N GLY A 281 -5.03 0.46 -12.78
CA GLY A 281 -3.81 -0.27 -12.41
C GLY A 281 -3.42 0.04 -10.97
N ASP A 282 -3.46 -0.98 -10.09
CA ASP A 282 -3.36 -0.79 -8.65
C ASP A 282 -2.10 -1.40 -8.01
N HIS A 283 -1.87 -1.08 -6.72
CA HIS A 283 -0.64 -1.35 -5.97
C HIS A 283 -0.30 -2.85 -5.81
N LEU A 284 -1.28 -3.74 -5.93
CA LEU A 284 -1.04 -5.18 -5.93
C LEU A 284 -0.41 -5.69 -7.24
N GLY A 285 -0.28 -4.84 -8.28
CA GLY A 285 0.23 -5.24 -9.59
C GLY A 285 -0.82 -5.87 -10.50
N TYR A 286 -2.09 -5.65 -10.18
CA TYR A 286 -3.26 -6.08 -10.95
C TYR A 286 -4.18 -4.90 -11.20
N TYR A 287 -5.07 -5.02 -12.18
CA TYR A 287 -6.14 -4.05 -12.33
C TYR A 287 -7.17 -4.20 -11.22
N SER A 288 -7.55 -3.10 -10.58
CA SER A 288 -8.82 -3.01 -9.88
C SER A 288 -9.94 -3.09 -10.91
N LEU A 289 -10.85 -4.04 -10.73
CA LEU A 289 -11.94 -4.25 -11.68
C LEU A 289 -12.96 -3.10 -11.62
N ARG A 290 -13.71 -2.93 -12.71
CA ARG A 290 -14.77 -1.94 -12.78
C ARG A 290 -15.92 -2.30 -11.86
N HIS A 291 -16.30 -1.38 -10.96
CA HIS A 291 -17.42 -1.50 -10.03
C HIS A 291 -18.20 -0.20 -9.96
N ASP A 292 -19.46 -0.28 -9.52
CA ASP A 292 -20.27 0.90 -9.24
C ASP A 292 -19.86 1.51 -7.91
N PHE A 293 -19.34 2.74 -7.95
CA PHE A 293 -18.94 3.53 -6.80
C PHE A 293 -19.65 4.88 -6.75
N PRO A 294 -19.69 5.55 -5.59
CA PRO A 294 -20.10 6.93 -5.52
C PRO A 294 -19.28 7.82 -6.47
N PHE A 295 -19.88 8.87 -6.97
CA PHE A 295 -19.19 9.83 -7.82
C PHE A 295 -19.47 11.25 -7.34
N MET A 296 -18.57 12.17 -7.68
CA MET A 296 -18.67 13.57 -7.36
C MET A 296 -19.32 14.34 -8.52
N GLU A 297 -20.36 15.11 -8.22
CA GLU A 297 -20.86 16.16 -9.10
C GLU A 297 -19.98 17.40 -8.90
N VAL A 298 -19.28 17.82 -9.94
CA VAL A 298 -18.28 18.90 -9.89
C VAL A 298 -18.95 20.25 -10.02
N GLU A 299 -18.73 21.12 -9.05
CA GLU A 299 -19.27 22.50 -9.02
C GLU A 299 -18.27 23.54 -9.52
N ALA A 300 -16.97 23.35 -9.23
CA ALA A 300 -15.91 24.26 -9.65
C ALA A 300 -14.55 23.57 -9.65
N VAL A 301 -13.67 24.03 -10.53
CA VAL A 301 -12.25 23.66 -10.58
C VAL A 301 -11.42 24.93 -10.53
N TYR A 302 -10.60 25.05 -9.50
CA TYR A 302 -9.70 26.16 -9.26
C TYR A 302 -8.25 25.75 -9.40
N HIS A 303 -7.37 26.67 -9.78
CA HIS A 303 -5.92 26.46 -9.74
C HIS A 303 -5.17 27.77 -9.54
N ARG A 304 -3.94 27.67 -9.01
CA ARG A 304 -3.00 28.80 -8.94
C ARG A 304 -2.34 29.01 -10.30
N ARG A 305 -1.77 30.20 -10.57
CA ARG A 305 -1.17 30.52 -11.89
C ARG A 305 -0.02 29.61 -12.27
N ASP A 306 0.87 29.35 -11.32
CA ASP A 306 2.07 28.54 -11.48
C ASP A 306 1.87 27.08 -11.01
N ALA A 307 0.67 26.54 -11.23
CA ALA A 307 0.27 25.22 -10.76
C ALA A 307 1.16 24.12 -11.35
N ILE A 308 1.56 23.20 -10.48
CA ILE A 308 2.27 21.94 -10.81
C ILE A 308 1.36 20.77 -10.47
N TRP A 309 1.27 19.80 -11.37
CA TRP A 309 0.47 18.59 -11.16
C TRP A 309 1.31 17.43 -10.65
N PRO A 310 1.35 17.15 -9.33
CA PRO A 310 2.01 15.97 -8.81
C PRO A 310 1.19 14.72 -9.15
N PHE A 311 1.91 13.65 -9.48
CA PHE A 311 1.34 12.35 -9.78
C PHE A 311 2.28 11.23 -9.38
N THR A 312 1.74 10.04 -9.20
CA THR A 312 2.48 8.77 -9.11
C THR A 312 1.88 7.76 -10.07
N THR A 313 2.67 6.78 -10.47
CA THR A 313 2.20 5.62 -11.24
C THR A 313 2.10 4.45 -10.29
N VAL A 314 0.86 4.10 -9.96
CA VAL A 314 0.57 2.97 -9.07
C VAL A 314 0.74 1.66 -9.85
N GLY A 315 1.26 0.63 -9.21
CA GLY A 315 1.46 -0.68 -9.83
C GLY A 315 2.22 -1.65 -8.92
N ARG A 316 2.75 -2.71 -9.51
CA ARG A 316 3.54 -3.67 -8.76
C ARG A 316 4.80 -3.02 -8.16
N PRO A 317 5.11 -3.24 -6.88
CA PRO A 317 6.33 -2.75 -6.26
C PRO A 317 7.63 -3.28 -6.95
N PRO A 318 8.74 -2.51 -6.93
CA PRO A 318 8.92 -1.22 -6.24
C PRO A 318 8.30 -0.05 -7.00
N GLN A 319 7.66 0.85 -6.27
CA GLN A 319 7.01 2.05 -6.78
C GLN A 319 7.19 3.22 -5.79
N GLU A 320 6.67 4.39 -6.11
CA GLU A 320 6.84 5.57 -5.25
C GLU A 320 6.24 5.36 -3.85
N ASP A 321 5.12 4.63 -3.77
CA ASP A 321 4.43 4.29 -2.52
C ASP A 321 5.31 3.47 -1.57
N THR A 322 6.23 2.65 -2.10
CA THR A 322 7.22 1.91 -1.31
C THR A 322 8.04 2.85 -0.42
N ALA A 323 8.57 3.93 -0.99
CA ALA A 323 9.47 4.83 -0.27
C ALA A 323 8.76 5.70 0.77
N PHE A 324 7.56 6.20 0.48
CA PHE A 324 6.82 6.93 1.51
C PHE A 324 6.17 5.99 2.54
N GLY A 325 5.83 4.76 2.17
CA GLY A 325 5.45 3.69 3.09
C GLY A 325 6.58 3.36 4.09
N GLU A 326 7.82 3.24 3.61
CA GLU A 326 9.00 3.09 4.47
C GLU A 326 9.18 4.28 5.43
N PHE A 327 8.97 5.51 4.95
CA PHE A 327 9.05 6.71 5.78
C PHE A 327 7.96 6.76 6.85
N ILE A 328 6.71 6.41 6.50
CA ILE A 328 5.61 6.31 7.44
C ILE A 328 5.92 5.26 8.51
N HIS A 329 6.41 4.11 8.10
CA HIS A 329 6.80 3.05 9.03
C HIS A 329 7.92 3.52 9.99
N GLU A 330 8.93 4.23 9.50
CA GLU A 330 9.99 4.80 10.34
C GLU A 330 9.45 5.74 11.43
N LEU A 331 8.40 6.51 11.13
CA LEU A 331 7.77 7.41 12.09
C LEU A 331 6.83 6.69 13.07
N THR A 332 6.14 5.64 12.64
CA THR A 332 5.05 5.01 13.41
C THR A 332 5.47 3.72 14.12
N ALA A 333 6.50 3.01 13.64
CA ALA A 333 6.96 1.76 14.24
C ALA A 333 7.23 1.83 15.75
N PRO A 334 7.82 2.91 16.30
CA PRO A 334 8.01 3.03 17.75
C PRO A 334 6.71 3.05 18.56
N LEU A 335 5.56 3.40 17.95
CA LEU A 335 4.26 3.42 18.62
C LEU A 335 3.66 2.02 18.80
N ILE A 336 3.96 1.08 17.89
CA ILE A 336 3.32 -0.25 17.87
C ILE A 336 3.46 -1.00 19.20
N PRO A 337 4.64 -1.08 19.84
CA PRO A 337 4.79 -1.75 21.13
C PRO A 337 3.99 -1.10 22.27
N SER A 338 3.63 0.18 22.16
CA SER A 338 2.81 0.88 23.15
C SER A 338 1.31 0.61 22.99
N VAL A 339 0.89 0.23 21.78
CA VAL A 339 -0.51 -0.12 21.47
C VAL A 339 -0.74 -1.61 21.69
N ILE A 340 0.20 -2.46 21.23
CA ILE A 340 0.11 -3.92 21.36
C ILE A 340 1.30 -4.42 22.18
N PRO A 341 1.10 -4.66 23.50
CA PRO A 341 2.17 -5.14 24.38
C PRO A 341 2.77 -6.46 23.89
N GLY A 342 4.08 -6.58 23.94
CA GLY A 342 4.82 -7.75 23.51
C GLY A 342 5.30 -7.71 22.05
N VAL A 343 4.70 -6.90 21.18
CA VAL A 343 5.23 -6.68 19.83
C VAL A 343 6.58 -5.96 19.88
N LYS A 344 7.53 -6.41 19.07
CA LYS A 344 8.86 -5.79 18.92
C LYS A 344 9.00 -5.11 17.58
N GLU A 345 8.61 -5.79 16.51
CA GLU A 345 8.68 -5.28 15.14
C GLU A 345 7.50 -5.82 14.32
N VAL A 346 7.00 -5.00 13.41
CA VAL A 346 5.99 -5.37 12.41
C VAL A 346 6.44 -4.84 11.07
N HIS A 347 6.30 -5.64 10.02
CA HIS A 347 6.66 -5.26 8.66
C HIS A 347 5.62 -5.76 7.67
N ALA A 348 4.86 -4.85 7.06
CA ALA A 348 4.03 -5.15 5.90
C ALA A 348 4.92 -5.22 4.65
N VAL A 349 4.92 -6.35 3.97
CA VAL A 349 5.90 -6.63 2.90
C VAL A 349 5.44 -6.02 1.59
N ASP A 350 6.08 -4.94 1.18
CA ASP A 350 5.77 -4.19 -0.04
C ASP A 350 5.80 -5.08 -1.30
N ALA A 351 6.84 -5.91 -1.46
CA ALA A 351 6.98 -6.82 -2.59
C ALA A 351 5.81 -7.82 -2.74
N ALA A 352 5.09 -8.11 -1.65
CA ALA A 352 3.86 -8.92 -1.65
C ALA A 352 2.58 -8.08 -1.85
N GLY A 353 2.67 -6.78 -2.09
CA GLY A 353 1.53 -5.87 -2.20
C GLY A 353 1.04 -5.31 -0.86
N VAL A 354 1.91 -5.24 0.15
CA VAL A 354 1.66 -4.67 1.50
C VAL A 354 0.71 -5.53 2.35
N HIS A 355 -0.59 -5.54 2.04
CA HIS A 355 -1.61 -6.22 2.85
C HIS A 355 -1.58 -7.75 2.75
N PRO A 356 -1.24 -8.39 1.61
CA PRO A 356 -1.22 -9.85 1.55
C PRO A 356 -0.24 -10.53 2.51
N LEU A 357 0.86 -9.86 2.92
CA LEU A 357 1.87 -10.45 3.79
C LEU A 357 2.33 -9.49 4.89
N LEU A 358 2.10 -9.88 6.14
CA LEU A 358 2.57 -9.20 7.35
C LEU A 358 3.55 -10.08 8.11
N LEU A 359 4.72 -9.55 8.44
CA LEU A 359 5.73 -10.19 9.28
C LEU A 359 5.76 -9.50 10.65
N ALA A 360 5.86 -10.26 11.72
CA ALA A 360 5.93 -9.73 13.06
C ALA A 360 6.94 -10.47 13.94
N ILE A 361 7.60 -9.74 14.82
CA ILE A 361 8.44 -10.27 15.89
C ILE A 361 7.81 -9.85 17.21
N ALA A 362 7.55 -10.81 18.08
CA ALA A 362 6.90 -10.56 19.35
C ALA A 362 7.41 -11.48 20.46
N SER A 363 7.07 -11.17 21.71
CA SER A 363 7.46 -12.00 22.85
C SER A 363 6.66 -13.29 22.95
N GLU A 364 7.30 -14.35 23.45
CA GLU A 364 6.67 -15.62 23.84
C GLU A 364 7.09 -15.99 25.27
N ARG A 365 6.38 -15.45 26.26
CA ARG A 365 6.76 -15.50 27.69
C ARG A 365 5.76 -16.25 28.56
N TYR A 366 4.62 -16.71 28.00
CA TYR A 366 3.51 -17.22 28.82
C TYR A 366 3.83 -18.48 29.60
N THR A 367 4.73 -19.32 29.11
CA THR A 367 5.09 -20.59 29.77
C THR A 367 6.61 -20.76 29.92
N PRO A 368 7.32 -19.84 30.60
CA PRO A 368 8.79 -19.84 30.71
C PRO A 368 9.31 -21.06 31.50
N TYR A 369 8.45 -21.76 32.22
CA TYR A 369 8.75 -22.96 33.02
C TYR A 369 8.62 -24.26 32.23
N LEU A 370 8.10 -24.22 30.99
CA LEU A 370 8.02 -25.40 30.14
C LEU A 370 9.34 -25.60 29.37
N PRO A 371 9.80 -26.85 29.22
CA PRO A 371 11.05 -27.16 28.51
C PRO A 371 10.97 -26.83 27.02
N GLU A 372 9.79 -26.92 26.41
CA GLU A 372 9.53 -26.61 25.01
C GLU A 372 8.66 -25.35 24.90
N ARG A 373 9.16 -24.33 24.23
CA ARG A 373 8.43 -23.12 23.93
C ARG A 373 7.51 -23.36 22.74
N LYS A 374 6.23 -23.03 22.89
CA LYS A 374 5.19 -23.15 21.86
C LYS A 374 4.48 -21.81 21.68
N PRO A 375 3.97 -21.48 20.49
CA PRO A 375 3.22 -20.26 20.29
C PRO A 375 1.95 -20.21 21.15
N GLN A 376 1.88 -19.29 22.09
CA GLN A 376 0.72 -18.98 22.95
C GLN A 376 0.53 -17.46 23.08
N GLU A 377 1.54 -16.73 23.57
CA GLU A 377 1.54 -15.27 23.58
C GLU A 377 1.56 -14.72 22.15
N LEU A 378 2.33 -15.34 21.24
CA LEU A 378 2.34 -14.99 19.82
C LEU A 378 0.94 -15.05 19.20
N LEU A 379 0.13 -16.04 19.52
CA LEU A 379 -1.24 -16.15 19.00
C LEU A 379 -2.17 -15.07 19.57
N THR A 380 -2.01 -14.71 20.83
CA THR A 380 -2.73 -13.59 21.45
C THR A 380 -2.37 -12.27 20.76
N ILE A 381 -1.08 -12.06 20.53
CA ILE A 381 -0.56 -10.88 19.83
C ILE A 381 -1.01 -10.85 18.37
N ALA A 382 -1.00 -12.00 17.68
CA ALA A 382 -1.46 -12.11 16.29
C ALA A 382 -2.93 -11.69 16.15
N ASN A 383 -3.80 -12.09 17.07
CA ASN A 383 -5.20 -11.64 17.09
C ASN A 383 -5.32 -10.13 17.33
N ALA A 384 -4.49 -9.55 18.19
CA ALA A 384 -4.46 -8.11 18.41
C ALA A 384 -4.01 -7.36 17.15
N LEU A 385 -2.93 -7.83 16.47
CA LEU A 385 -2.46 -7.27 15.21
C LEU A 385 -3.55 -7.31 14.12
N LEU A 386 -4.23 -8.44 13.96
CA LEU A 386 -5.31 -8.60 12.97
C LEU A 386 -6.61 -7.88 13.36
N GLY A 387 -6.72 -7.34 14.57
CA GLY A 387 -7.83 -6.50 15.03
C GLY A 387 -7.54 -5.01 14.93
N GLU A 388 -6.31 -4.59 14.64
CA GLU A 388 -5.87 -3.20 14.74
C GLU A 388 -5.79 -2.51 13.37
N GLY A 389 -6.63 -1.51 13.14
CA GLY A 389 -6.57 -0.55 12.02
C GLY A 389 -6.22 -1.17 10.67
N GLN A 390 -5.16 -0.67 10.03
CA GLN A 390 -4.69 -1.14 8.72
C GLN A 390 -4.10 -2.55 8.75
N LEU A 391 -3.57 -3.00 9.90
CA LEU A 391 -3.02 -4.34 10.06
C LEU A 391 -4.11 -5.42 9.93
N SER A 392 -5.36 -5.03 10.17
CA SER A 392 -6.53 -5.91 10.02
C SER A 392 -6.78 -6.36 8.57
N LEU A 393 -6.13 -5.73 7.59
CA LEU A 393 -6.21 -6.12 6.17
C LEU A 393 -5.20 -7.23 5.80
N ALA A 394 -4.28 -7.57 6.69
CA ALA A 394 -3.30 -8.63 6.45
C ALA A 394 -3.98 -9.97 6.16
N LYS A 395 -3.53 -10.65 5.10
CA LYS A 395 -4.04 -11.97 4.68
C LYS A 395 -3.21 -13.12 5.24
N TYR A 396 -1.89 -13.02 5.18
CA TYR A 396 -0.96 -13.92 5.85
C TYR A 396 -0.19 -13.15 6.91
N LEU A 397 -0.24 -13.61 8.14
CA LEU A 397 0.59 -13.12 9.25
C LEU A 397 1.58 -14.19 9.66
N PHE A 398 2.88 -13.94 9.44
CA PHE A 398 3.95 -14.74 9.99
C PHE A 398 4.51 -14.05 11.23
N ILE A 399 4.55 -14.75 12.36
CA ILE A 399 5.00 -14.19 13.63
C ILE A 399 6.02 -15.09 14.32
N ALA A 400 7.16 -14.51 14.70
CA ALA A 400 8.29 -15.18 15.34
C ALA A 400 8.49 -14.69 16.78
N ALA A 401 9.00 -15.60 17.63
CA ALA A 401 9.38 -15.25 18.98
C ALA A 401 10.69 -14.46 19.03
N SER A 402 10.69 -13.33 19.74
CA SER A 402 11.87 -12.47 19.93
C SER A 402 12.96 -13.09 20.80
N GLU A 403 12.62 -14.13 21.53
CA GLU A 403 13.52 -14.88 22.42
C GLU A 403 14.35 -15.95 21.68
N ASP A 404 14.03 -16.20 20.40
CA ASP A 404 14.76 -17.20 19.60
C ASP A 404 16.08 -16.61 19.07
N ALA A 405 17.10 -17.45 18.97
CA ALA A 405 18.41 -17.09 18.45
C ALA A 405 18.58 -17.63 17.00
N PRO A 406 19.31 -16.94 16.14
CA PRO A 406 19.93 -15.62 16.29
C PRO A 406 18.89 -14.48 16.31
N PRO A 407 19.29 -13.22 16.67
CA PRO A 407 18.41 -12.07 16.56
C PRO A 407 17.86 -11.93 15.15
N LEU A 408 16.55 -11.68 15.06
CA LEU A 408 15.80 -11.62 13.81
C LEU A 408 15.28 -10.19 13.58
N PHE A 409 15.18 -9.79 12.31
CA PHE A 409 14.57 -8.53 11.90
C PHE A 409 13.47 -8.80 10.87
N ALA A 410 12.28 -8.26 11.07
CA ALA A 410 11.16 -8.48 10.17
C ALA A 410 11.39 -7.90 8.76
N ARG A 411 12.29 -6.92 8.62
CA ARG A 411 12.70 -6.34 7.33
C ARG A 411 13.62 -7.24 6.51
N ASN A 412 14.32 -8.16 7.14
CA ASN A 412 15.12 -9.17 6.45
C ASN A 412 14.21 -10.34 6.05
N VAL A 413 13.36 -10.10 5.06
CA VAL A 413 12.24 -10.98 4.69
C VAL A 413 12.70 -12.41 4.41
N GLU A 414 13.79 -12.61 3.67
CA GLU A 414 14.33 -13.94 3.35
C GLU A 414 14.75 -14.69 4.63
N GLU A 415 15.58 -14.08 5.47
CA GLU A 415 16.04 -14.67 6.73
C GLU A 415 14.87 -14.94 7.67
N PHE A 416 13.88 -14.02 7.70
CA PHE A 416 12.68 -14.17 8.51
C PHE A 416 11.85 -15.39 8.08
N LEU A 417 11.60 -15.55 6.77
CA LEU A 417 10.85 -16.70 6.26
C LEU A 417 11.59 -18.02 6.51
N ILE A 418 12.91 -18.07 6.30
CA ILE A 418 13.74 -19.23 6.60
C ILE A 418 13.65 -19.57 8.09
N HIS A 419 13.76 -18.58 8.98
CA HIS A 419 13.64 -18.76 10.43
C HIS A 419 12.29 -19.38 10.82
N ILE A 420 11.19 -18.92 10.23
CA ILE A 420 9.85 -19.50 10.44
C ILE A 420 9.79 -20.95 9.98
N ILE A 421 10.14 -21.23 8.73
CA ILE A 421 9.98 -22.57 8.15
C ILE A 421 10.91 -23.63 8.76
N GLU A 422 12.02 -23.21 9.35
CA GLU A 422 12.87 -24.11 10.15
C GLU A 422 12.22 -24.55 11.47
N ARG A 423 11.32 -23.73 12.04
CA ARG A 423 10.76 -23.89 13.41
C ARG A 423 9.31 -24.30 13.45
N VAL A 424 8.52 -23.86 12.49
CA VAL A 424 7.07 -24.11 12.47
C VAL A 424 6.74 -25.60 12.45
N ASP A 425 5.75 -25.96 13.23
CA ASP A 425 5.08 -27.27 13.21
C ASP A 425 3.75 -27.12 12.50
N TRP A 426 3.66 -27.55 11.24
CA TRP A 426 2.45 -27.40 10.44
C TRP A 426 1.22 -28.13 11.01
N GLN A 427 1.40 -29.05 11.94
CA GLN A 427 0.29 -29.71 12.64
C GLN A 427 -0.34 -28.83 13.72
N ARG A 428 0.37 -27.78 14.17
CA ARG A 428 -0.01 -26.99 15.34
C ARG A 428 -0.02 -25.48 15.10
N ASP A 429 0.94 -24.96 14.32
CA ASP A 429 1.33 -23.55 14.35
C ASP A 429 0.70 -22.73 13.21
N ILE A 430 -0.22 -23.32 12.43
CA ILE A 430 -0.99 -22.63 11.41
C ILE A 430 -2.46 -22.52 11.82
N HIS A 431 -3.01 -21.31 11.77
CA HIS A 431 -4.38 -21.03 12.19
C HIS A 431 -5.11 -20.21 11.13
N PHE A 432 -6.38 -20.53 10.88
CA PHE A 432 -7.20 -19.90 9.84
C PHE A 432 -8.36 -19.12 10.42
N GLN A 433 -8.61 -17.94 9.82
CA GLN A 433 -9.87 -17.23 9.90
C GLN A 433 -10.53 -17.34 8.52
N THR A 434 -11.44 -18.30 8.35
CA THR A 434 -11.94 -18.77 7.05
C THR A 434 -13.00 -17.87 6.41
N ALA A 435 -13.63 -17.00 7.19
CA ALA A 435 -14.66 -16.07 6.71
C ALA A 435 -14.44 -14.70 7.38
N THR A 436 -13.70 -13.82 6.72
CA THR A 436 -13.31 -12.53 7.28
C THR A 436 -13.12 -11.49 6.17
N THR A 437 -12.80 -10.26 6.55
CA THR A 437 -12.47 -9.18 5.62
C THR A 437 -11.02 -9.25 5.18
N ILE A 438 -10.78 -8.92 3.90
CA ILE A 438 -9.45 -8.69 3.32
C ILE A 438 -9.46 -7.35 2.58
N ASP A 439 -8.34 -6.96 2.01
CA ASP A 439 -8.25 -5.74 1.19
C ASP A 439 -9.27 -5.77 0.05
N THR A 440 -9.94 -4.64 -0.20
CA THR A 440 -10.90 -4.46 -1.30
C THR A 440 -10.31 -4.76 -2.68
N LEU A 441 -9.01 -4.55 -2.84
CA LEU A 441 -8.28 -4.74 -4.10
C LEU A 441 -7.68 -6.14 -4.25
N ASP A 442 -7.82 -7.01 -3.24
CA ASP A 442 -7.39 -8.40 -3.30
C ASP A 442 -8.49 -9.29 -3.86
N TYR A 443 -8.38 -9.62 -5.15
CA TYR A 443 -9.34 -10.46 -5.86
C TYR A 443 -9.11 -11.97 -5.70
N SER A 444 -8.15 -12.39 -4.86
CA SER A 444 -7.95 -13.82 -4.56
C SER A 444 -9.03 -14.41 -3.65
N GLY A 445 -9.77 -13.56 -2.93
CA GLY A 445 -10.80 -13.97 -1.97
C GLY A 445 -12.15 -14.36 -2.59
N ASN A 446 -13.14 -14.56 -1.72
CA ASN A 446 -14.46 -15.08 -2.07
C ASN A 446 -15.40 -14.02 -2.69
N GLY A 447 -15.06 -12.74 -2.57
CA GLY A 447 -15.84 -11.62 -3.08
C GLY A 447 -15.21 -10.29 -2.66
N LEU A 448 -15.89 -9.18 -2.97
CA LEU A 448 -15.44 -7.86 -2.57
C LEU A 448 -15.35 -7.77 -1.03
N ASN A 449 -14.19 -7.45 -0.49
CA ASN A 449 -13.87 -7.44 0.94
C ASN A 449 -14.11 -8.78 1.67
N GLN A 450 -14.18 -9.90 0.97
CA GLN A 450 -14.47 -11.20 1.54
C GLN A 450 -13.35 -12.18 1.21
N GLY A 451 -12.77 -12.76 2.24
CA GLY A 451 -11.69 -13.74 2.09
C GLY A 451 -11.37 -14.43 3.41
N SER A 452 -10.14 -14.86 3.54
CA SER A 452 -9.65 -15.57 4.71
C SER A 452 -8.26 -15.09 5.11
N LYS A 453 -7.83 -15.48 6.31
CA LYS A 453 -6.50 -15.17 6.83
C LYS A 453 -5.84 -16.45 7.35
N ALA A 454 -4.51 -16.47 7.30
CA ALA A 454 -3.69 -17.47 7.96
C ALA A 454 -2.70 -16.80 8.91
N ILE A 455 -2.60 -17.32 10.13
CA ILE A 455 -1.56 -16.98 11.11
C ILE A 455 -0.59 -18.15 11.13
N ILE A 456 0.69 -17.90 10.91
CA ILE A 456 1.78 -18.87 11.02
C ILE A 456 2.70 -18.37 12.15
N ALA A 457 2.68 -19.08 13.28
CA ALA A 457 3.42 -18.69 14.47
C ALA A 457 4.56 -19.66 14.73
N ALA A 458 5.78 -19.17 14.96
CA ALA A 458 6.93 -20.02 15.24
C ALA A 458 7.66 -19.56 16.51
N ALA A 459 7.95 -20.54 17.39
CA ALA A 459 8.71 -20.34 18.59
C ALA A 459 9.57 -21.57 18.93
N GLY A 460 10.71 -21.34 19.57
CA GLY A 460 11.61 -22.37 20.04
C GLY A 460 12.76 -22.71 19.07
N PRO A 461 13.47 -23.82 19.31
CA PRO A 461 14.63 -24.20 18.52
C PRO A 461 14.24 -24.63 17.11
N SER A 462 15.20 -24.55 16.18
CA SER A 462 15.03 -25.11 14.83
C SER A 462 14.71 -26.61 14.90
N ARG A 463 13.63 -27.02 14.24
CA ARG A 463 13.13 -28.41 14.18
C ARG A 463 13.68 -29.16 12.97
N ARG A 464 14.14 -28.46 11.95
CA ARG A 464 14.64 -29.04 10.71
C ARG A 464 15.72 -28.17 10.06
N ARG A 465 16.52 -28.83 9.25
CA ARG A 465 17.40 -28.14 8.29
C ARG A 465 16.67 -28.01 6.96
N VAL A 466 16.73 -26.84 6.36
CA VAL A 466 16.12 -26.60 5.06
C VAL A 466 17.09 -26.94 3.93
N ALA A 467 16.58 -27.50 2.84
CA ALA A 467 17.36 -27.84 1.66
C ALA A 467 17.44 -26.67 0.68
N THR A 468 18.54 -26.64 -0.09
CA THR A 468 18.79 -25.63 -1.15
C THR A 468 18.88 -26.26 -2.53
N VAL A 469 18.82 -27.60 -2.62
CA VAL A 469 18.93 -28.33 -3.88
C VAL A 469 17.86 -29.41 -3.92
N ILE A 470 17.13 -29.47 -5.02
CA ILE A 470 16.11 -30.50 -5.27
C ILE A 470 16.81 -31.82 -5.56
N VAL A 471 16.35 -32.88 -4.93
CA VAL A 471 16.88 -34.25 -5.14
C VAL A 471 16.58 -34.65 -6.60
N PRO A 472 17.58 -35.14 -7.36
CA PRO A 472 17.35 -35.71 -8.69
C PRO A 472 16.34 -36.84 -8.70
N GLY A 473 15.52 -36.91 -9.76
CA GLY A 473 14.53 -38.01 -9.92
C GLY A 473 13.18 -37.73 -9.22
N MET A 474 12.88 -36.46 -8.94
CA MET A 474 11.55 -36.07 -8.46
C MET A 474 10.48 -36.46 -9.50
N GLU A 475 9.54 -37.30 -9.09
CA GLU A 475 8.36 -37.65 -9.86
C GLU A 475 7.25 -36.65 -9.65
N TYR A 476 6.50 -36.37 -10.69
CA TYR A 476 5.36 -35.44 -10.65
C TYR A 476 4.06 -36.17 -10.98
N PRO A 477 2.94 -35.89 -10.30
CA PRO A 477 1.64 -36.32 -10.76
C PRO A 477 1.27 -35.69 -12.11
N GLU A 478 0.30 -36.27 -12.80
CA GLU A 478 -0.14 -35.79 -14.12
C GLU A 478 -0.51 -34.31 -14.11
N GLY A 479 -0.02 -33.55 -15.11
CA GLY A 479 -0.22 -32.11 -15.26
C GLY A 479 0.72 -31.25 -14.42
N PHE A 480 1.48 -31.82 -13.47
CA PHE A 480 2.50 -31.11 -12.70
C PHE A 480 3.90 -31.35 -13.26
N GLY A 481 4.82 -30.45 -13.00
CA GLY A 481 6.21 -30.63 -13.45
C GLY A 481 7.07 -29.41 -13.11
N GLU A 482 8.30 -29.43 -13.58
CA GLU A 482 9.28 -28.38 -13.38
C GLU A 482 9.28 -27.76 -11.97
N ALA A 483 10.25 -28.12 -11.17
CA ALA A 483 10.44 -27.56 -9.84
C ALA A 483 11.70 -26.71 -9.77
N ARG A 484 11.65 -25.61 -9.04
CA ARG A 484 12.76 -24.70 -8.75
C ARG A 484 12.80 -24.37 -7.26
N VAL A 485 14.00 -24.21 -6.73
CA VAL A 485 14.15 -23.68 -5.35
C VAL A 485 13.93 -22.17 -5.40
N ALA A 486 12.89 -21.68 -4.73
CA ALA A 486 12.60 -20.26 -4.62
C ALA A 486 13.36 -19.60 -3.46
N LEU A 487 13.44 -20.31 -2.33
CA LEU A 487 14.21 -19.98 -1.13
C LEU A 487 14.73 -21.29 -0.50
N PRO A 488 15.76 -21.26 0.37
CA PRO A 488 16.08 -22.41 1.21
C PRO A 488 14.83 -22.95 1.90
N GLY A 489 14.48 -24.21 1.64
CA GLY A 489 13.28 -24.85 2.18
C GLY A 489 11.98 -24.57 1.44
N VAL A 490 12.00 -23.88 0.30
CA VAL A 490 10.81 -23.56 -0.50
C VAL A 490 10.99 -23.98 -1.95
N ILE A 491 10.06 -24.79 -2.45
CA ILE A 491 9.98 -25.19 -3.86
C ILE A 491 8.84 -24.42 -4.54
N ALA A 492 9.13 -23.79 -5.67
CA ALA A 492 8.14 -23.38 -6.67
C ALA A 492 7.98 -24.52 -7.69
N LEU A 493 6.75 -24.98 -7.91
CA LEU A 493 6.43 -26.11 -8.76
C LEU A 493 5.32 -25.75 -9.75
N LYS A 494 5.51 -26.13 -11.02
CA LYS A 494 4.52 -25.87 -12.07
C LYS A 494 3.30 -26.76 -11.89
N GLY A 495 2.12 -26.14 -11.79
CA GLY A 495 0.83 -26.81 -11.83
C GLY A 495 0.11 -26.66 -13.17
N PRO A 496 -0.93 -27.48 -13.42
CA PRO A 496 -1.81 -27.29 -14.57
C PRO A 496 -2.57 -25.97 -14.48
N VAL A 497 -3.09 -25.48 -15.61
CA VAL A 497 -3.95 -24.28 -15.63
C VAL A 497 -5.13 -24.48 -14.67
N SER A 498 -5.35 -23.54 -13.77
CA SER A 498 -6.42 -23.65 -12.79
C SER A 498 -7.79 -23.41 -13.44
N SER A 499 -8.74 -24.29 -13.14
CA SER A 499 -10.16 -24.15 -13.43
C SER A 499 -11.01 -23.88 -12.19
N GLN A 500 -10.35 -23.57 -11.06
CA GLN A 500 -10.97 -23.34 -9.77
C GLN A 500 -12.04 -22.27 -9.82
N LYS A 501 -13.18 -22.54 -9.21
CA LYS A 501 -14.24 -21.56 -9.02
C LYS A 501 -13.99 -20.75 -7.75
N ARG A 502 -14.47 -19.53 -7.75
CA ARG A 502 -14.35 -18.64 -6.59
C ARG A 502 -14.97 -19.27 -5.33
N GLY A 503 -14.21 -19.29 -4.26
CA GLY A 503 -14.64 -19.83 -2.96
C GLY A 503 -14.60 -21.36 -2.84
N GLU A 504 -14.14 -22.10 -3.86
CA GLU A 504 -13.98 -23.54 -3.84
C GLU A 504 -12.48 -23.91 -3.77
N SER A 505 -12.15 -25.03 -3.14
CA SER A 505 -10.81 -25.65 -3.23
C SER A 505 -10.67 -26.43 -4.54
N ASP A 506 -9.43 -26.60 -5.03
CA ASP A 506 -9.15 -27.37 -6.24
C ASP A 506 -8.84 -28.84 -5.85
N PRO A 507 -9.69 -29.82 -6.24
CA PRO A 507 -9.45 -31.25 -5.91
C PRO A 507 -8.12 -31.81 -6.43
N LEU A 508 -7.57 -31.23 -7.52
CA LEU A 508 -6.26 -31.63 -8.05
C LEU A 508 -5.13 -31.41 -7.05
N LEU A 509 -5.25 -30.40 -6.18
CA LEU A 509 -4.25 -30.14 -5.14
C LEU A 509 -4.36 -31.15 -3.98
N ASP A 510 -5.55 -31.64 -3.66
CA ASP A 510 -5.71 -32.76 -2.72
C ASP A 510 -5.10 -34.04 -3.29
N GLU A 511 -5.26 -34.30 -4.60
CA GLU A 511 -4.62 -35.44 -5.28
C GLU A 511 -3.10 -35.27 -5.32
N PHE A 512 -2.60 -34.08 -5.58
CA PHE A 512 -1.18 -33.74 -5.49
C PHE A 512 -0.63 -34.06 -4.08
N CYS A 513 -1.28 -33.60 -3.03
CA CYS A 513 -0.86 -33.87 -1.65
C CYS A 513 -0.86 -35.38 -1.33
N ARG A 514 -1.92 -36.11 -1.74
CA ARG A 514 -2.01 -37.58 -1.56
C ARG A 514 -0.90 -38.31 -2.30
N PHE A 515 -0.52 -37.87 -3.50
CA PHE A 515 0.58 -38.48 -4.25
C PHE A 515 1.90 -38.50 -3.47
N TYR A 516 2.15 -37.45 -2.66
CA TYR A 516 3.38 -37.32 -1.89
C TYR A 516 3.29 -37.86 -0.45
N GLU A 517 2.16 -38.38 0.02
CA GLU A 517 2.03 -38.91 1.40
C GLU A 517 3.00 -40.04 1.73
N THR A 518 3.32 -40.86 0.73
CA THR A 518 4.24 -42.02 0.88
C THR A 518 5.63 -41.74 0.28
N ARG A 519 5.88 -40.55 -0.25
CA ARG A 519 7.11 -40.16 -0.94
C ARG A 519 7.83 -39.03 -0.17
N ASN A 520 9.13 -39.15 0.02
CA ASN A 520 9.92 -38.21 0.80
C ASN A 520 10.60 -37.16 -0.07
N PHE A 521 10.00 -36.75 -1.19
CA PHE A 521 10.59 -35.74 -2.10
C PHE A 521 10.69 -34.36 -1.51
N PHE A 522 9.87 -34.03 -0.52
CA PHE A 522 9.88 -32.73 0.17
C PHE A 522 10.69 -32.72 1.47
N ASP A 523 11.53 -33.72 1.68
CA ASP A 523 12.45 -33.73 2.82
C ASP A 523 13.40 -32.52 2.71
N GLY A 524 13.42 -31.66 3.75
CA GLY A 524 14.10 -30.36 3.74
C GLY A 524 13.38 -29.22 3.01
N PHE A 525 12.21 -29.49 2.39
CA PHE A 525 11.36 -28.49 1.75
C PHE A 525 9.96 -28.43 2.40
N PRO A 526 9.84 -27.82 3.58
CA PRO A 526 8.57 -27.75 4.31
C PRO A 526 7.50 -26.88 3.67
N LEU A 527 7.82 -26.10 2.64
CA LEU A 527 6.87 -25.27 1.91
C LEU A 527 7.00 -25.51 0.39
N VAL A 528 5.86 -25.78 -0.25
CA VAL A 528 5.73 -25.93 -1.70
C VAL A 528 4.74 -24.89 -2.22
N VAL A 529 5.09 -24.17 -3.27
CA VAL A 529 4.23 -23.21 -3.95
C VAL A 529 3.93 -23.70 -5.36
N ILE A 530 2.67 -23.99 -5.63
CA ILE A 530 2.21 -24.36 -6.97
C ILE A 530 1.94 -23.09 -7.74
N CYS A 531 2.54 -22.93 -8.92
CA CYS A 531 2.47 -21.71 -9.73
C CYS A 531 2.45 -22.01 -11.22
N ASP A 532 2.22 -20.98 -12.04
CA ASP A 532 2.18 -21.12 -13.51
C ASP A 532 3.59 -21.16 -14.11
N ASP A 533 4.54 -20.41 -13.52
CA ASP A 533 5.92 -20.24 -13.99
C ASP A 533 6.93 -20.30 -12.83
N PRO A 534 7.49 -21.49 -12.52
CA PRO A 534 8.48 -21.65 -11.46
C PRO A 534 9.79 -20.89 -11.72
N ALA A 535 10.18 -20.73 -12.98
CA ALA A 535 11.39 -20.01 -13.32
C ALA A 535 11.26 -18.52 -12.96
N PHE A 536 10.12 -17.90 -13.26
CA PHE A 536 9.81 -16.54 -12.85
C PHE A 536 9.76 -16.41 -11.31
N VAL A 537 9.07 -17.31 -10.63
CA VAL A 537 8.93 -17.31 -9.16
C VAL A 537 10.27 -17.44 -8.47
N ALA A 538 11.12 -18.35 -8.92
CA ALA A 538 12.43 -18.62 -8.32
C ALA A 538 13.54 -17.62 -8.73
N SER A 539 13.28 -16.75 -9.71
CA SER A 539 14.31 -15.83 -10.22
C SER A 539 14.67 -14.71 -9.23
N ARG A 540 13.74 -14.31 -8.35
CA ARG A 540 13.91 -13.24 -7.35
C ARG A 540 12.95 -13.42 -6.19
N LEU A 541 13.38 -13.03 -5.00
CA LEU A 541 12.54 -13.01 -3.80
C LEU A 541 11.23 -12.25 -4.02
N ASP A 542 11.29 -11.06 -4.64
CA ASP A 542 10.11 -10.23 -4.93
C ASP A 542 9.07 -10.95 -5.79
N ASN A 543 9.52 -11.78 -6.74
CA ASN A 543 8.63 -12.56 -7.60
C ASN A 543 7.95 -13.69 -6.83
N PHE A 544 8.71 -14.38 -5.97
CA PHE A 544 8.17 -15.40 -5.07
C PHE A 544 7.10 -14.82 -4.15
N LEU A 545 7.41 -13.71 -3.47
CA LEU A 545 6.50 -13.05 -2.53
C LEU A 545 5.22 -12.58 -3.24
N TRP A 546 5.39 -11.91 -4.38
CA TRP A 546 4.27 -11.39 -5.14
C TRP A 546 3.33 -12.51 -5.60
N VAL A 547 3.85 -13.52 -6.29
CA VAL A 547 3.03 -14.63 -6.80
C VAL A 547 2.36 -15.38 -5.66
N THR A 548 3.12 -15.77 -4.63
CA THR A 548 2.62 -16.61 -3.55
C THR A 548 1.47 -15.93 -2.80
N PHE A 549 1.67 -14.70 -2.37
CA PHE A 549 0.76 -14.06 -1.43
C PHE A 549 -0.36 -13.25 -2.08
N THR A 550 -0.20 -12.78 -3.33
CA THR A 550 -1.30 -12.09 -4.02
C THR A 550 -2.28 -13.01 -4.71
N ARG A 551 -1.88 -14.25 -5.07
CA ARG A 551 -2.71 -15.18 -5.84
C ARG A 551 -3.35 -16.28 -5.01
N SER A 552 -3.14 -16.32 -3.71
CA SER A 552 -3.71 -17.34 -2.84
C SER A 552 -4.63 -16.76 -1.78
N ASN A 553 -5.75 -17.44 -1.53
CA ASN A 553 -6.66 -17.19 -0.43
C ASN A 553 -6.52 -18.34 0.59
N PRO A 554 -6.11 -18.10 1.85
CA PRO A 554 -5.72 -19.16 2.79
C PRO A 554 -6.71 -20.30 2.94
N SER A 555 -8.02 -20.03 3.00
CA SER A 555 -9.03 -21.07 3.25
C SER A 555 -9.29 -22.02 2.09
N THR A 556 -8.93 -21.62 0.85
CA THR A 556 -9.19 -22.39 -0.37
C THR A 556 -7.93 -22.87 -1.07
N ASP A 557 -6.80 -22.19 -0.82
CA ASP A 557 -5.57 -22.38 -1.59
C ASP A 557 -4.40 -22.90 -0.75
N VAL A 558 -4.63 -23.17 0.54
CA VAL A 558 -3.64 -23.82 1.41
C VAL A 558 -3.99 -25.29 1.60
N TYR A 559 -3.07 -26.14 1.23
CA TYR A 559 -3.15 -27.61 1.32
C TYR A 559 -1.95 -28.16 2.10
N GLY A 560 -1.91 -29.44 2.35
CA GLY A 560 -0.79 -30.04 3.06
C GLY A 560 -0.64 -31.54 2.79
N VAL A 561 0.60 -31.99 2.66
CA VAL A 561 0.92 -33.42 2.60
C VAL A 561 0.64 -34.05 3.97
N LYS A 562 -0.12 -35.13 4.01
CA LYS A 562 -0.63 -35.77 5.24
C LYS A 562 -1.43 -34.77 6.10
N SER A 563 -2.36 -34.04 5.46
CA SER A 563 -3.24 -33.13 6.18
C SER A 563 -4.27 -33.87 7.04
N GLU A 564 -4.59 -33.30 8.19
CA GLU A 564 -5.58 -33.83 9.11
C GLU A 564 -6.31 -32.72 9.87
N ILE A 565 -7.48 -33.03 10.38
CA ILE A 565 -8.24 -32.16 11.27
C ILE A 565 -8.32 -32.81 12.65
N ARG A 566 -7.75 -32.16 13.65
CA ARG A 566 -7.84 -32.58 15.05
C ARG A 566 -8.60 -31.53 15.86
N GLY A 567 -9.76 -31.90 16.42
CA GLY A 567 -10.54 -30.98 17.23
C GLY A 567 -10.91 -29.66 16.51
N LYS A 568 -11.22 -29.70 15.21
CA LYS A 568 -11.44 -28.55 14.30
C LYS A 568 -10.20 -27.75 13.94
N HIS A 569 -9.03 -28.10 14.44
CA HIS A 569 -7.76 -27.53 14.00
C HIS A 569 -7.25 -28.31 12.80
N TRP A 570 -7.00 -27.61 11.69
CA TRP A 570 -6.38 -28.18 10.50
C TRP A 570 -4.86 -28.06 10.59
N GLY A 571 -4.16 -29.09 10.14
CA GLY A 571 -2.70 -29.09 10.02
C GLY A 571 -2.22 -30.19 9.08
N CYS A 572 -0.91 -30.28 8.85
CA CYS A 572 -0.33 -31.32 8.02
C CYS A 572 1.01 -31.86 8.58
N GLY A 573 1.23 -33.18 8.41
CA GLY A 573 2.45 -33.82 8.89
C GLY A 573 3.63 -33.73 7.93
N GLY A 574 3.43 -33.27 6.69
CA GLY A 574 4.43 -33.07 5.65
C GLY A 574 4.59 -31.61 5.25
N ALA A 575 4.92 -31.38 3.98
CA ALA A 575 5.04 -30.01 3.44
C ALA A 575 3.69 -29.30 3.37
N LEU A 576 3.69 -28.02 3.72
CA LEU A 576 2.60 -27.12 3.41
C LEU A 576 2.62 -26.79 1.91
N VAL A 577 1.45 -26.79 1.27
CA VAL A 577 1.31 -26.51 -0.17
C VAL A 577 0.41 -25.30 -0.36
N ILE A 578 0.89 -24.27 -1.06
CA ILE A 578 0.11 -23.07 -1.38
C ILE A 578 -0.13 -23.03 -2.89
N ASP A 579 -1.41 -22.97 -3.29
CA ASP A 579 -1.78 -22.76 -4.68
C ASP A 579 -1.75 -21.29 -5.06
N ALA A 580 -0.70 -20.90 -5.74
CA ALA A 580 -0.49 -19.54 -6.26
C ALA A 580 -0.60 -19.45 -7.78
N ARG A 581 -1.31 -20.39 -8.41
CA ARG A 581 -1.65 -20.31 -9.85
C ARG A 581 -2.62 -19.17 -10.10
N LYS A 582 -2.60 -18.62 -11.31
CA LYS A 582 -3.62 -17.67 -11.75
C LYS A 582 -4.97 -18.39 -11.88
N LYS A 583 -6.02 -17.88 -11.21
CA LYS A 583 -7.38 -18.42 -11.28
C LYS A 583 -8.21 -17.61 -12.28
N PRO A 584 -9.28 -18.20 -12.87
CA PRO A 584 -10.13 -17.52 -13.86
C PRO A 584 -10.79 -16.24 -13.37
N PHE A 585 -10.99 -16.13 -12.05
CA PHE A 585 -11.63 -14.98 -11.40
C PHE A 585 -10.65 -13.91 -10.89
N HIS A 586 -9.34 -14.13 -11.03
CA HIS A 586 -8.33 -13.12 -10.66
C HIS A 586 -8.37 -11.94 -11.63
N ALA A 587 -8.07 -10.76 -11.12
CA ALA A 587 -7.92 -9.59 -11.96
C ALA A 587 -6.73 -9.71 -12.92
N PRO A 588 -6.77 -9.07 -14.11
CA PRO A 588 -5.65 -9.04 -15.03
C PRO A 588 -4.40 -8.43 -14.40
N VAL A 589 -3.23 -8.96 -14.77
CA VAL A 589 -1.92 -8.42 -14.37
C VAL A 589 -1.66 -7.12 -15.12
N LEU A 590 -0.98 -6.18 -14.47
CA LEU A 590 -0.51 -4.97 -15.13
C LEU A 590 0.63 -5.30 -16.08
N GLU A 591 0.46 -4.98 -17.35
CA GLU A 591 1.46 -5.19 -18.39
C GLU A 591 1.81 -3.85 -19.06
N ASN A 592 3.08 -3.64 -19.35
CA ASN A 592 3.53 -2.47 -20.07
C ASN A 592 3.11 -2.56 -21.55
N ASP A 593 2.77 -1.42 -22.14
CA ASP A 593 2.55 -1.34 -23.58
C ASP A 593 3.89 -1.50 -24.33
N PRO A 594 4.06 -2.53 -25.19
CA PRO A 594 5.33 -2.78 -25.86
C PRO A 594 5.76 -1.68 -26.82
N GLU A 595 4.83 -0.93 -27.38
CA GLU A 595 5.12 0.16 -28.31
C GLU A 595 5.62 1.40 -27.55
N VAL A 596 4.97 1.71 -26.42
CA VAL A 596 5.43 2.76 -25.51
C VAL A 596 6.81 2.44 -24.98
N GLU A 597 7.05 1.20 -24.53
CA GLU A 597 8.38 0.79 -24.04
C GLU A 597 9.47 0.96 -25.08
N ARG A 598 9.23 0.58 -26.35
CA ARG A 598 10.17 0.79 -27.45
C ARG A 598 10.45 2.28 -27.74
N ARG A 599 9.40 3.14 -27.66
CA ARG A 599 9.58 4.59 -27.79
C ARG A 599 10.44 5.18 -26.68
N ILE A 600 10.21 4.77 -25.45
CA ILE A 600 11.00 5.22 -24.30
C ILE A 600 12.46 4.71 -24.41
N ASP A 601 12.66 3.46 -24.84
CA ASP A 601 14.01 2.91 -25.12
C ASP A 601 14.77 3.78 -26.15
N ALA A 602 14.10 4.17 -27.24
CA ALA A 602 14.69 5.04 -28.25
C ALA A 602 15.05 6.44 -27.71
N LEU A 603 14.32 6.96 -26.72
CA LEU A 603 14.66 8.22 -26.04
C LEU A 603 15.79 8.04 -25.00
N GLY A 604 16.01 6.83 -24.49
CA GLY A 604 17.02 6.49 -23.49
C GLY A 604 18.43 6.24 -24.06
N VAL A 605 18.57 6.05 -25.37
CA VAL A 605 19.89 5.81 -25.98
C VAL A 605 20.78 7.05 -25.94
N LYS A 606 22.10 6.87 -26.14
CA LYS A 606 23.08 7.97 -26.14
C LYS A 606 22.67 9.05 -27.16
N GLY A 607 22.47 10.27 -26.68
CA GLY A 607 21.99 11.42 -27.46
C GLY A 607 20.47 11.59 -27.49
N GLY A 608 19.71 10.66 -26.93
CA GLY A 608 18.26 10.80 -26.73
C GLY A 608 17.90 11.70 -25.56
N ALA A 609 16.67 12.20 -25.56
CA ALA A 609 16.19 13.19 -24.59
C ALA A 609 16.11 12.67 -23.14
N LEU A 610 16.06 11.34 -22.95
CA LEU A 610 15.99 10.67 -21.64
C LEU A 610 17.27 9.89 -21.32
N TYR A 611 18.37 10.15 -22.05
CA TYR A 611 19.65 9.46 -21.83
C TYR A 611 20.12 9.64 -20.38
N GLY A 612 20.43 8.53 -19.74
CA GLY A 612 20.88 8.47 -18.35
C GLY A 612 19.77 8.55 -17.30
N LEU A 613 18.50 8.70 -17.73
CA LEU A 613 17.33 8.68 -16.85
C LEU A 613 16.60 7.33 -16.90
N VAL A 614 16.40 6.76 -18.09
CA VAL A 614 15.65 5.53 -18.33
C VAL A 614 16.53 4.41 -18.90
#